data_399a00c54ac2d605b337390bf8a8aaff
#
_entry.id   399a00c54ac2d605b337390bf8a8aaff
#
_cell.length_a   1.000
_cell.length_b   1.000
_cell.length_c   1.000
_cell.angle_alpha   90.00
_cell.angle_beta   90.00
_cell.angle_gamma   90.00
#
_symmetry.space_group_name_H-M   'P 1'
#
loop_
_entity.id
_entity.type
_entity.pdbx_description
1 polymer ?
#
loop_
_entity_poly.entity_id
_entity_poly.type
_entity_poly.pdbx_seq_one_letter_code
_entity_poly.pdbx_strand_id
1 'polypeptide(L)'
;MIGPPSLALAMPINPVDRANDGLVLGARVWIRAFSRALVEHTTLDRLRLFTAAPLVGRARALVAEFGSRRATPLRSVEVSPQAQLAEAATCGELLAYHEPDLGTGAMFRVRQAYATRAFPITLLHHSFSYRAMLHDTFLRILLDDTRPYDSVICSSVAARQAITTILDIVADRFASSHGARLAYRGRLDVLPLGIDTDVWRPRDRGDLRAQLGWPADATILLYLGRFSAADKADLVPLLDVFSRLVRDLPTTDLVLVLAGSERDGAGQALERHVDARALRSRVRIVLEPRMPHLMMGAADVFVSPADNIQEAFGLTPLEAMASGTPQVVADWDGYRETVVEGETGFLIPTTWAACDEDLSLASPLLAREWLDHLALAQSVVVDPQRLYRALRTLIEQPALRRSMGEASRVRALAEFSWPVVIARHEALWRELSAIAQADSRGADPRPTYGDPAFWAAFRHYATRALTGDELVRPTPVGMDVATGEIMMPASHGTVDPAIAIEALHLLVAAPGATLTFAALEQQLVARRRLALAVARRHLLWLAKYALVELGG
;
A
#
# COMPACT_ATOMS: atom_id res chain seq x y z
N MET A 1 -26.94 -9.98 -29.68
CA MET A 1 -26.15 -8.75 -29.50
C MET A 1 -25.33 -8.95 -28.24
N ILE A 2 -24.01 -9.01 -28.34
CA ILE A 2 -23.10 -9.04 -27.19
C ILE A 2 -23.16 -7.63 -26.61
N GLY A 3 -23.68 -7.49 -25.40
CA GLY A 3 -23.68 -6.21 -24.68
C GLY A 3 -22.26 -5.64 -24.60
N PRO A 4 -22.11 -4.31 -24.33
CA PRO A 4 -20.79 -3.73 -24.16
C PRO A 4 -19.99 -4.53 -23.13
N PRO A 5 -18.68 -4.77 -23.36
CA PRO A 5 -17.87 -5.53 -22.43
C PRO A 5 -17.92 -4.89 -21.04
N SER A 6 -18.10 -5.71 -20.00
CA SER A 6 -18.10 -5.23 -18.61
C SER A 6 -16.74 -4.58 -18.30
N LEU A 7 -16.79 -3.43 -17.62
CA LEU A 7 -15.57 -2.72 -17.24
C LEU A 7 -14.78 -3.47 -16.16
N ALA A 8 -13.46 -3.41 -16.21
CA ALA A 8 -12.57 -4.10 -15.30
C ALA A 8 -12.03 -3.15 -14.19
N LEU A 9 -11.99 -3.62 -12.96
CA LEU A 9 -11.15 -2.98 -11.94
C LEU A 9 -9.69 -3.35 -12.20
N ALA A 10 -8.82 -2.36 -12.25
CA ALA A 10 -7.38 -2.54 -12.39
C ALA A 10 -6.66 -2.22 -11.08
N MET A 11 -5.67 -3.04 -10.69
CA MET A 11 -4.81 -2.77 -9.53
C MET A 11 -3.47 -3.50 -9.63
N PRO A 12 -2.42 -3.03 -8.93
CA PRO A 12 -1.18 -3.77 -8.80
C PRO A 12 -1.35 -4.97 -7.87
N ILE A 13 -0.61 -6.04 -8.13
CA ILE A 13 -0.49 -7.21 -7.25
C ILE A 13 0.98 -7.57 -7.03
N ASN A 14 1.38 -7.77 -5.79
CA ASN A 14 2.71 -8.24 -5.44
C ASN A 14 2.66 -9.70 -4.93
N PRO A 15 3.16 -10.67 -5.71
CA PRO A 15 3.17 -12.07 -5.30
C PRO A 15 4.37 -12.45 -4.41
N VAL A 16 5.27 -11.51 -4.11
CA VAL A 16 6.44 -11.77 -3.28
C VAL A 16 6.04 -11.65 -1.82
N ASP A 17 6.10 -12.77 -1.11
CA ASP A 17 5.97 -12.79 0.33
C ASP A 17 7.34 -12.49 0.94
N ARG A 18 7.52 -11.25 1.41
CA ARG A 18 8.71 -10.86 2.15
C ARG A 18 8.55 -11.03 3.65
N ALA A 19 7.73 -11.99 4.08
CA ALA A 19 7.60 -12.35 5.49
C ALA A 19 8.95 -12.78 6.13
N ASN A 20 9.94 -13.12 5.30
CA ASN A 20 11.28 -13.52 5.73
C ASN A 20 12.25 -12.34 5.95
N ASP A 21 11.89 -11.10 5.66
CA ASP A 21 12.77 -9.94 5.86
C ASP A 21 12.76 -9.43 7.34
N GLY A 22 12.25 -10.22 8.27
CA GLY A 22 12.30 -9.96 9.72
C GLY A 22 11.35 -8.87 10.23
N LEU A 23 10.69 -8.11 9.37
CA LEU A 23 9.78 -7.06 9.77
C LEU A 23 8.37 -7.24 9.20
N VAL A 24 7.43 -7.61 10.06
CA VAL A 24 6.01 -7.65 9.71
C VAL A 24 5.44 -6.22 9.76
N LEU A 25 5.29 -5.59 8.60
CA LEU A 25 4.62 -4.29 8.48
C LEU A 25 3.13 -4.50 8.25
N GLY A 26 2.30 -3.88 9.10
CA GLY A 26 0.83 -3.97 9.02
C GLY A 26 0.28 -3.62 7.64
N ALA A 27 0.84 -2.62 6.96
CA ALA A 27 0.49 -2.24 5.60
C ALA A 27 0.65 -3.40 4.60
N ARG A 28 1.78 -4.11 4.63
CA ARG A 28 2.02 -5.25 3.71
C ARG A 28 1.07 -6.41 3.97
N VAL A 29 0.83 -6.72 5.26
CA VAL A 29 -0.13 -7.75 5.67
C VAL A 29 -1.52 -7.40 5.14
N TRP A 30 -1.94 -6.14 5.31
CA TRP A 30 -3.24 -5.69 4.88
C TRP A 30 -3.37 -5.67 3.35
N ILE A 31 -2.40 -5.16 2.60
CA ILE A 31 -2.43 -5.14 1.12
C ILE A 31 -2.61 -6.56 0.55
N ARG A 32 -1.91 -7.54 1.12
CA ARG A 32 -2.07 -8.94 0.71
C ARG A 32 -3.46 -9.48 1.06
N ALA A 33 -3.94 -9.21 2.28
CA ALA A 33 -5.28 -9.61 2.71
C ALA A 33 -6.38 -8.95 1.88
N PHE A 34 -6.23 -7.66 1.54
CA PHE A 34 -7.14 -6.94 0.65
C PHE A 34 -7.16 -7.55 -0.75
N SER A 35 -5.98 -7.83 -1.34
CA SER A 35 -5.90 -8.46 -2.67
C SER A 35 -6.59 -9.83 -2.69
N ARG A 36 -6.41 -10.62 -1.63
CA ARG A 36 -7.12 -11.89 -1.45
C ARG A 36 -8.62 -11.67 -1.33
N ALA A 37 -9.04 -10.79 -0.44
CA ALA A 37 -10.45 -10.51 -0.19
C ALA A 37 -11.17 -9.96 -1.44
N LEU A 38 -10.49 -9.12 -2.22
CA LEU A 38 -11.02 -8.65 -3.50
C LEU A 38 -11.30 -9.82 -4.44
N VAL A 39 -10.35 -10.73 -4.61
CA VAL A 39 -10.55 -11.92 -5.45
C VAL A 39 -11.64 -12.83 -4.88
N GLU A 40 -11.71 -13.01 -3.56
CA GLU A 40 -12.67 -13.90 -2.91
C GLU A 40 -14.10 -13.34 -2.91
N HIS A 41 -14.30 -12.02 -2.75
CA HIS A 41 -15.62 -11.44 -2.42
C HIS A 41 -16.15 -10.44 -3.46
N THR A 42 -15.35 -10.01 -4.45
CA THR A 42 -15.83 -9.03 -5.43
C THR A 42 -17.07 -9.51 -6.20
N THR A 43 -17.98 -8.57 -6.47
CA THR A 43 -19.13 -8.76 -7.38
C THR A 43 -18.85 -8.25 -8.79
N LEU A 44 -17.65 -7.68 -9.03
CA LEU A 44 -17.24 -7.22 -10.36
C LEU A 44 -16.98 -8.42 -11.28
N ASP A 45 -17.35 -8.30 -12.53
CA ASP A 45 -17.16 -9.37 -13.53
C ASP A 45 -15.70 -9.56 -13.91
N ARG A 46 -14.91 -8.48 -13.92
CA ARG A 46 -13.54 -8.47 -14.46
C ARG A 46 -12.56 -7.78 -13.53
N LEU A 47 -11.43 -8.44 -13.28
CA LEU A 47 -10.25 -7.88 -12.60
C LEU A 47 -9.05 -7.92 -13.55
N ARG A 48 -8.30 -6.83 -13.63
CA ARG A 48 -6.98 -6.75 -14.29
C ARG A 48 -5.90 -6.44 -13.25
N LEU A 49 -5.09 -7.43 -12.97
CA LEU A 49 -4.04 -7.35 -11.94
C LEU A 49 -2.68 -7.19 -12.62
N PHE A 50 -1.89 -6.23 -12.15
CA PHE A 50 -0.61 -5.88 -12.79
C PHE A 50 0.56 -6.13 -11.85
N THR A 51 1.65 -6.68 -12.40
CA THR A 51 2.88 -6.94 -11.64
C THR A 51 4.11 -6.80 -12.53
N ALA A 52 5.31 -6.86 -11.95
CA ALA A 52 6.55 -6.89 -12.73
C ALA A 52 6.59 -8.14 -13.62
N ALA A 53 7.07 -8.00 -14.86
CA ALA A 53 7.05 -9.07 -15.86
C ALA A 53 7.60 -10.43 -15.35
N PRO A 54 8.74 -10.50 -14.61
CA PRO A 54 9.24 -11.77 -14.07
C PRO A 54 8.33 -12.42 -13.02
N LEU A 55 7.39 -11.68 -12.46
CA LEU A 55 6.52 -12.13 -11.37
C LEU A 55 5.14 -12.60 -11.84
N VAL A 56 4.80 -12.43 -13.11
CA VAL A 56 3.46 -12.75 -13.66
C VAL A 56 3.05 -14.20 -13.37
N GLY A 57 3.94 -15.16 -13.56
CA GLY A 57 3.65 -16.58 -13.28
C GLY A 57 3.29 -16.83 -11.81
N ARG A 58 4.06 -16.23 -10.89
CA ARG A 58 3.81 -16.34 -9.45
C ARG A 58 2.50 -15.63 -9.04
N ALA A 59 2.22 -14.47 -9.62
CA ALA A 59 0.98 -13.74 -9.36
C ALA A 59 -0.24 -14.52 -9.85
N ARG A 60 -0.18 -15.20 -11.02
CA ARG A 60 -1.25 -16.09 -11.50
C ARG A 60 -1.52 -17.23 -10.56
N ALA A 61 -0.47 -17.90 -10.05
CA ALA A 61 -0.61 -18.97 -9.08
C ALA A 61 -1.28 -18.49 -7.78
N LEU A 62 -0.85 -17.34 -7.26
CA LEU A 62 -1.42 -16.72 -6.07
C LEU A 62 -2.91 -16.36 -6.25
N VAL A 63 -3.26 -15.79 -7.39
CA VAL A 63 -4.66 -15.43 -7.71
C VAL A 63 -5.53 -16.67 -7.87
N ALA A 64 -5.01 -17.75 -8.44
CA ALA A 64 -5.71 -19.01 -8.54
C ALA A 64 -5.96 -19.63 -7.14
N GLU A 65 -4.98 -19.56 -6.23
CA GLU A 65 -5.14 -19.94 -4.83
C GLU A 65 -6.27 -19.15 -4.16
N PHE A 66 -6.28 -17.81 -4.31
CA PHE A 66 -7.34 -16.96 -3.76
C PHE A 66 -8.71 -17.33 -4.35
N GLY A 67 -8.78 -17.50 -5.67
CA GLY A 67 -10.01 -17.84 -6.38
C GLY A 67 -10.60 -19.21 -6.00
N SER A 68 -9.78 -20.14 -5.50
CA SER A 68 -10.22 -21.48 -5.10
C SER A 68 -11.21 -21.48 -3.94
N ARG A 69 -11.29 -20.38 -3.17
CA ARG A 69 -12.21 -20.21 -2.04
C ARG A 69 -13.57 -19.62 -2.43
N ARG A 70 -13.76 -19.24 -3.68
CA ARG A 70 -15.02 -18.68 -4.17
C ARG A 70 -16.05 -19.78 -4.44
N ALA A 71 -17.30 -19.51 -4.07
CA ALA A 71 -18.43 -20.36 -4.46
C ALA A 71 -18.74 -20.26 -5.95
N THR A 72 -18.53 -19.07 -6.57
CA THR A 72 -18.76 -18.82 -8.00
C THR A 72 -17.49 -18.21 -8.61
N PRO A 73 -16.93 -18.80 -9.68
CA PRO A 73 -15.76 -18.25 -10.35
C PRO A 73 -16.01 -16.84 -10.89
N LEU A 74 -14.98 -15.99 -10.87
CA LEU A 74 -14.99 -14.71 -11.59
C LEU A 74 -15.09 -14.95 -13.10
N ARG A 75 -15.79 -14.08 -13.80
CA ARG A 75 -15.89 -14.14 -15.26
C ARG A 75 -14.52 -13.99 -15.93
N SER A 76 -13.71 -13.06 -15.43
CA SER A 76 -12.36 -12.84 -15.94
C SER A 76 -11.45 -12.26 -14.87
N VAL A 77 -10.31 -12.94 -14.63
CA VAL A 77 -9.18 -12.37 -13.87
C VAL A 77 -7.95 -12.47 -14.74
N GLU A 78 -7.43 -11.32 -15.14
CA GLU A 78 -6.23 -11.23 -15.97
C GLU A 78 -5.05 -10.75 -15.12
N VAL A 79 -3.92 -11.45 -15.21
CA VAL A 79 -2.66 -11.02 -14.60
C VAL A 79 -1.67 -10.69 -15.69
N SER A 80 -1.24 -9.45 -15.75
CA SER A 80 -0.43 -8.87 -16.82
C SER A 80 0.81 -8.14 -16.32
N PRO A 81 1.84 -7.97 -17.15
CA PRO A 81 2.96 -7.10 -16.84
C PRO A 81 2.53 -5.63 -16.70
N GLN A 82 3.16 -4.88 -15.79
CA GLN A 82 2.91 -3.43 -15.64
C GLN A 82 3.09 -2.63 -16.95
N ALA A 83 3.96 -3.08 -17.84
CA ALA A 83 4.13 -2.45 -19.16
C ALA A 83 2.84 -2.41 -20.00
N GLN A 84 1.87 -3.27 -19.72
CA GLN A 84 0.56 -3.30 -20.42
C GLN A 84 -0.50 -2.37 -19.80
N LEU A 85 -0.16 -1.59 -18.78
CA LEU A 85 -1.10 -0.60 -18.21
C LEU A 85 -1.53 0.46 -19.22
N ALA A 86 -0.62 0.91 -20.09
CA ALA A 86 -0.92 1.87 -21.14
C ALA A 86 -1.93 1.29 -22.16
N GLU A 87 -1.78 0.03 -22.54
CA GLU A 87 -2.71 -0.69 -23.41
C GLU A 87 -4.11 -0.79 -22.77
N ALA A 88 -4.16 -1.17 -21.49
CA ALA A 88 -5.42 -1.26 -20.75
C ALA A 88 -6.16 0.09 -20.69
N ALA A 89 -5.43 1.20 -20.51
CA ALA A 89 -5.99 2.54 -20.54
C ALA A 89 -6.49 2.92 -21.95
N THR A 90 -5.76 2.55 -23.00
CA THR A 90 -6.12 2.81 -24.40
C THR A 90 -7.36 2.03 -24.82
N CYS A 91 -7.55 0.80 -24.35
CA CYS A 91 -8.74 0.00 -24.68
C CYS A 91 -10.05 0.56 -24.10
N GLY A 92 -10.00 1.51 -23.14
CA GLY A 92 -11.20 2.12 -22.55
C GLY A 92 -12.03 1.17 -21.68
N GLU A 93 -11.45 0.07 -21.24
CA GLU A 93 -12.15 -1.00 -20.50
C GLU A 93 -12.07 -0.87 -18.97
N LEU A 94 -11.46 0.19 -18.45
CA LEU A 94 -11.27 0.34 -17.02
C LEU A 94 -12.49 0.96 -16.32
N LEU A 95 -13.01 0.28 -15.31
CA LEU A 95 -13.96 0.83 -14.35
C LEU A 95 -13.27 1.85 -13.45
N ALA A 96 -12.16 1.44 -12.87
CA ALA A 96 -11.30 2.22 -11.99
C ALA A 96 -9.89 1.61 -11.97
N TYR A 97 -8.90 2.41 -11.57
CA TYR A 97 -7.61 1.90 -11.12
C TYR A 97 -7.48 2.14 -9.61
N HIS A 98 -7.20 1.09 -8.86
CA HIS A 98 -6.97 1.18 -7.43
C HIS A 98 -5.51 0.89 -7.10
N GLU A 99 -4.84 1.86 -6.45
CA GLU A 99 -3.52 1.67 -5.85
C GLU A 99 -3.69 1.44 -4.36
N PRO A 100 -3.33 0.26 -3.82
CA PRO A 100 -3.50 -0.04 -2.40
C PRO A 100 -2.47 0.66 -1.50
N ASP A 101 -1.85 1.71 -1.99
CA ASP A 101 -0.93 2.61 -1.30
C ASP A 101 -1.03 4.00 -1.96
N LEU A 102 -0.33 5.03 -1.45
CA LEU A 102 -0.29 6.36 -2.09
C LEU A 102 0.48 6.36 -3.42
N GLY A 103 1.21 5.29 -3.71
CA GLY A 103 1.82 5.02 -4.99
C GLY A 103 2.85 6.06 -5.46
N THR A 104 3.21 5.97 -6.74
CA THR A 104 4.21 6.86 -7.38
C THR A 104 3.59 7.91 -8.31
N GLY A 105 2.26 7.97 -8.42
CA GLY A 105 1.57 8.83 -9.38
C GLY A 105 1.67 8.35 -10.85
N ALA A 106 2.30 7.23 -11.11
CA ALA A 106 2.51 6.74 -12.48
C ALA A 106 1.20 6.57 -13.25
N MET A 107 0.12 6.15 -12.57
CA MET A 107 -1.15 5.92 -13.23
C MET A 107 -1.85 7.21 -13.67
N PHE A 108 -1.65 8.33 -12.98
CA PHE A 108 -2.15 9.63 -13.44
C PHE A 108 -1.52 10.02 -14.78
N ARG A 109 -0.21 9.78 -14.96
CA ARG A 109 0.50 10.01 -16.22
C ARG A 109 0.07 9.05 -17.32
N VAL A 110 -0.12 7.76 -16.99
CA VAL A 110 -0.66 6.77 -17.93
C VAL A 110 -2.06 7.16 -18.39
N ARG A 111 -2.94 7.55 -17.46
CA ARG A 111 -4.29 8.02 -17.81
C ARG A 111 -4.23 9.24 -18.72
N GLN A 112 -3.43 10.24 -18.37
CA GLN A 112 -3.29 11.45 -19.17
C GLN A 112 -2.81 11.15 -20.60
N ALA A 113 -1.78 10.31 -20.75
CA ALA A 113 -1.15 10.06 -22.04
C ALA A 113 -1.92 9.07 -22.94
N TYR A 114 -2.64 8.12 -22.38
CA TYR A 114 -3.14 6.97 -23.14
C TYR A 114 -4.65 6.72 -23.01
N ALA A 115 -5.34 7.30 -22.02
CA ALA A 115 -6.74 6.94 -21.81
C ALA A 115 -7.65 7.48 -22.91
N THR A 116 -8.35 6.59 -23.59
CA THR A 116 -9.40 6.93 -24.57
C THR A 116 -10.75 7.19 -23.92
N ARG A 117 -10.92 6.74 -22.67
CA ARG A 117 -12.08 6.94 -21.81
C ARG A 117 -11.62 7.33 -20.42
N ALA A 118 -12.29 8.29 -19.81
CA ALA A 118 -12.01 8.67 -18.43
C ALA A 118 -12.36 7.54 -17.45
N PHE A 119 -11.51 7.34 -16.47
CA PHE A 119 -11.72 6.40 -15.36
C PHE A 119 -11.10 6.97 -14.08
N PRO A 120 -11.68 6.68 -12.90
CA PRO A 120 -11.14 7.13 -11.63
C PRO A 120 -9.86 6.40 -11.23
N ILE A 121 -8.99 7.12 -10.52
CA ILE A 121 -7.83 6.57 -9.83
C ILE A 121 -8.08 6.75 -8.34
N THR A 122 -8.01 5.64 -7.59
CA THR A 122 -8.14 5.65 -6.14
C THR A 122 -6.83 5.19 -5.50
N LEU A 123 -6.36 5.94 -4.51
CA LEU A 123 -5.18 5.64 -3.71
C LEU A 123 -5.63 5.34 -2.29
N LEU A 124 -4.96 4.44 -1.58
CA LEU A 124 -5.22 4.20 -0.16
C LEU A 124 -3.96 4.50 0.64
N HIS A 125 -4.10 5.23 1.75
CA HIS A 125 -2.96 5.48 2.64
C HIS A 125 -2.80 4.36 3.67
N HIS A 126 -1.56 4.19 4.14
CA HIS A 126 -1.24 3.37 5.31
C HIS A 126 -0.56 4.21 6.38
N SER A 127 0.70 4.54 6.17
CA SER A 127 1.45 5.46 7.01
C SER A 127 1.79 6.69 6.20
N PHE A 128 1.62 7.87 6.77
CA PHE A 128 1.93 9.13 6.09
C PHE A 128 2.67 10.14 6.98
N SER A 129 3.02 9.76 8.20
CA SER A 129 3.72 10.62 9.18
C SER A 129 5.23 10.75 8.94
N TYR A 130 5.81 9.89 8.10
CA TYR A 130 7.23 9.97 7.76
C TYR A 130 7.54 11.15 6.84
N ARG A 131 8.69 11.80 7.02
CA ARG A 131 9.07 13.03 6.29
C ARG A 131 9.03 12.89 4.78
N ALA A 132 9.56 11.82 4.22
CA ALA A 132 9.49 11.57 2.79
C ALA A 132 8.04 11.55 2.29
N MET A 133 7.11 10.98 3.07
CA MET A 133 5.69 11.01 2.74
C MET A 133 5.12 12.42 2.84
N LEU A 134 5.43 13.15 3.93
CA LEU A 134 4.92 14.51 4.16
C LEU A 134 5.39 15.51 3.10
N HIS A 135 6.64 15.41 2.64
CA HIS A 135 7.19 16.34 1.66
C HIS A 135 6.98 15.87 0.22
N ASP A 136 7.44 14.67 -0.12
CA ASP A 136 7.52 14.25 -1.51
C ASP A 136 6.18 13.72 -2.03
N THR A 137 5.51 12.88 -1.24
CA THR A 137 4.27 12.23 -1.70
C THR A 137 3.12 13.22 -1.82
N PHE A 138 2.92 14.09 -0.81
CA PHE A 138 1.81 15.04 -0.86
C PHE A 138 2.05 16.18 -1.86
N LEU A 139 3.30 16.65 -2.03
CA LEU A 139 3.62 17.58 -3.10
C LEU A 139 3.34 16.95 -4.48
N ARG A 140 3.75 15.70 -4.67
CA ARG A 140 3.47 14.95 -5.91
C ARG A 140 1.96 14.83 -6.15
N ILE A 141 1.16 14.49 -5.14
CA ILE A 141 -0.30 14.39 -5.26
C ILE A 141 -0.92 15.74 -5.70
N LEU A 142 -0.38 16.86 -5.23
CA LEU A 142 -0.81 18.20 -5.66
C LEU A 142 -0.39 18.52 -7.11
N LEU A 143 0.72 17.95 -7.58
CA LEU A 143 1.24 18.14 -8.94
C LEU A 143 0.62 17.17 -9.96
N ASP A 144 0.13 16.01 -9.52
CA ASP A 144 -0.49 15.02 -10.39
C ASP A 144 -1.79 15.58 -11.03
N ASP A 145 -2.13 15.10 -12.23
CA ASP A 145 -3.37 15.46 -12.91
C ASP A 145 -4.57 14.77 -12.27
N THR A 146 -4.85 15.15 -11.02
CA THR A 146 -6.01 14.66 -10.28
C THR A 146 -7.31 15.23 -10.82
N ARG A 147 -8.39 14.47 -10.74
CA ARG A 147 -9.71 14.79 -11.27
C ARG A 147 -10.76 14.72 -10.16
N PRO A 148 -11.92 15.38 -10.29
CA PRO A 148 -12.98 15.34 -9.28
C PRO A 148 -13.53 13.94 -8.97
N TYR A 149 -13.28 12.98 -9.83
CA TYR A 149 -13.65 11.58 -9.67
C TYR A 149 -12.48 10.68 -9.19
N ASP A 150 -11.31 11.25 -8.87
CA ASP A 150 -10.24 10.53 -8.17
C ASP A 150 -10.43 10.61 -6.66
N SER A 151 -9.88 9.66 -5.92
CA SER A 151 -9.98 9.70 -4.48
C SER A 151 -8.71 9.20 -3.79
N VAL A 152 -8.30 9.88 -2.72
CA VAL A 152 -7.48 9.27 -1.68
C VAL A 152 -8.41 8.69 -0.64
N ILE A 153 -8.43 7.37 -0.53
CA ILE A 153 -9.23 6.64 0.46
C ILE A 153 -8.52 6.72 1.79
N CYS A 154 -9.21 7.30 2.76
CA CYS A 154 -8.75 7.45 4.15
C CYS A 154 -9.34 6.32 4.98
N SER A 155 -8.51 5.64 5.78
CA SER A 155 -8.97 4.54 6.63
C SER A 155 -9.84 5.03 7.80
N SER A 156 -9.73 6.31 8.18
CA SER A 156 -10.45 6.93 9.29
C SER A 156 -10.80 8.40 8.99
N VAL A 157 -11.74 8.95 9.77
CA VAL A 157 -12.05 10.40 9.74
C VAL A 157 -10.85 11.21 10.22
N ALA A 158 -10.13 10.72 11.23
CA ALA A 158 -8.92 11.35 11.73
C ALA A 158 -7.84 11.41 10.64
N ALA A 159 -7.60 10.33 9.92
CA ALA A 159 -6.66 10.29 8.80
C ALA A 159 -7.08 11.25 7.66
N ARG A 160 -8.38 11.31 7.33
CA ARG A 160 -8.89 12.30 6.35
C ARG A 160 -8.58 13.73 6.77
N GLN A 161 -8.82 14.07 8.04
CA GLN A 161 -8.53 15.40 8.55
C GLN A 161 -7.03 15.72 8.50
N ALA A 162 -6.18 14.77 8.91
CA ALA A 162 -4.73 14.93 8.84
C ALA A 162 -4.25 15.14 7.40
N ILE A 163 -4.71 14.31 6.45
CA ILE A 163 -4.35 14.43 5.02
C ILE A 163 -4.83 15.78 4.45
N THR A 164 -6.05 16.22 4.78
CA THR A 164 -6.54 17.55 4.37
C THR A 164 -5.59 18.65 4.85
N THR A 165 -5.26 18.63 6.14
CA THR A 165 -4.35 19.63 6.75
C THR A 165 -2.96 19.60 6.10
N ILE A 166 -2.41 18.42 5.83
CA ILE A 166 -1.09 18.28 5.18
C ILE A 166 -1.12 18.84 3.76
N LEU A 167 -2.15 18.52 2.97
CA LEU A 167 -2.30 19.05 1.61
C LEU A 167 -2.38 20.58 1.62
N ASP A 168 -3.14 21.17 2.55
CA ASP A 168 -3.23 22.63 2.69
C ASP A 168 -1.89 23.25 3.09
N ILE A 169 -1.19 22.69 4.08
CA ILE A 169 0.14 23.16 4.50
C ILE A 169 1.14 23.12 3.34
N VAL A 170 1.18 22.03 2.57
CA VAL A 170 2.09 21.90 1.42
C VAL A 170 1.73 22.90 0.33
N ALA A 171 0.43 23.07 0.03
CA ALA A 171 -0.05 24.05 -0.96
C ALA A 171 0.27 25.49 -0.57
N ASP A 172 0.10 25.86 0.70
CA ASP A 172 0.39 27.21 1.23
C ASP A 172 1.90 27.50 1.22
N ARG A 173 2.72 26.54 1.64
CA ARG A 173 4.18 26.67 1.59
C ARG A 173 4.68 26.81 0.16
N PHE A 174 4.13 26.01 -0.77
CA PHE A 174 4.45 26.12 -2.20
C PHE A 174 4.06 27.49 -2.75
N ALA A 175 2.86 28.00 -2.42
CA ALA A 175 2.41 29.32 -2.84
C ALA A 175 3.33 30.43 -2.31
N SER A 176 3.71 30.36 -1.04
CA SER A 176 4.60 31.33 -0.40
C SER A 176 5.99 31.36 -1.02
N SER A 177 6.52 30.21 -1.41
CA SER A 177 7.88 30.08 -1.96
C SER A 177 7.95 30.30 -3.46
N HIS A 178 6.88 30.01 -4.22
CA HIS A 178 6.89 29.98 -5.69
C HIS A 178 5.81 30.84 -6.35
N GLY A 179 4.97 31.52 -5.57
CA GLY A 179 3.92 32.41 -6.08
C GLY A 179 2.74 31.72 -6.76
N ALA A 180 2.63 30.39 -6.68
CA ALA A 180 1.54 29.61 -7.29
C ALA A 180 0.96 28.63 -6.28
N ARG A 181 -0.37 28.66 -6.07
CA ARG A 181 -1.06 27.69 -5.20
C ARG A 181 -1.46 26.45 -5.98
N LEU A 182 -0.98 25.30 -5.56
CA LEU A 182 -1.41 24.00 -6.04
C LEU A 182 -2.73 23.60 -5.34
N ALA A 183 -3.53 22.75 -5.97
CA ALA A 183 -4.76 22.24 -5.39
C ALA A 183 -4.96 20.77 -5.72
N TYR A 184 -5.26 19.96 -4.71
CA TYR A 184 -5.79 18.62 -4.91
C TYR A 184 -7.23 18.73 -5.45
N ARG A 185 -7.51 18.10 -6.58
CA ARG A 185 -8.81 18.19 -7.26
C ARG A 185 -9.70 16.98 -7.04
N GLY A 186 -9.15 15.92 -6.45
CA GLY A 186 -9.88 14.70 -6.12
C GLY A 186 -10.64 14.79 -4.80
N ARG A 187 -11.20 13.66 -4.42
CA ARG A 187 -11.97 13.48 -3.18
C ARG A 187 -11.09 12.85 -2.10
N LEU A 188 -11.54 12.99 -0.85
CA LEU A 188 -11.01 12.26 0.31
C LEU A 188 -12.17 11.45 0.91
N ASP A 189 -12.30 10.20 0.49
CA ASP A 189 -13.36 9.32 0.96
C ASP A 189 -12.89 8.48 2.15
N VAL A 190 -13.77 8.21 3.11
CA VAL A 190 -13.46 7.39 4.28
C VAL A 190 -14.00 5.98 4.08
N LEU A 191 -13.12 4.99 4.01
CA LEU A 191 -13.46 3.58 3.99
C LEU A 191 -12.58 2.84 5.01
N PRO A 192 -13.17 2.07 5.94
CA PRO A 192 -12.40 1.36 6.95
C PRO A 192 -11.59 0.22 6.35
N LEU A 193 -10.56 -0.20 7.07
CA LEU A 193 -9.83 -1.41 6.75
C LEU A 193 -10.67 -2.66 7.09
N GLY A 194 -10.47 -3.73 6.33
CA GLY A 194 -11.16 -5.00 6.55
C GLY A 194 -10.37 -5.98 7.40
N ILE A 195 -11.09 -6.95 7.97
CA ILE A 195 -10.52 -8.04 8.77
C ILE A 195 -11.09 -9.40 8.34
N ASP A 196 -10.28 -10.45 8.46
CA ASP A 196 -10.69 -11.83 8.24
C ASP A 196 -11.40 -12.36 9.49
N THR A 197 -12.72 -12.35 9.46
CA THR A 197 -13.57 -12.75 10.58
C THR A 197 -13.64 -14.26 10.79
N ASP A 198 -13.07 -15.08 9.91
CA ASP A 198 -12.95 -16.52 10.08
C ASP A 198 -11.65 -16.91 10.79
N VAL A 199 -10.60 -16.14 10.55
CA VAL A 199 -9.32 -16.26 11.27
C VAL A 199 -9.47 -15.69 12.68
N TRP A 200 -9.92 -14.44 12.79
CA TRP A 200 -10.15 -13.73 14.04
C TRP A 200 -11.60 -13.94 14.46
N ARG A 201 -11.82 -14.88 15.34
CA ARG A 201 -13.16 -15.26 15.81
C ARG A 201 -13.13 -15.74 17.24
N PRO A 202 -14.25 -15.65 17.96
CA PRO A 202 -14.40 -16.28 19.27
C PRO A 202 -14.16 -17.80 19.20
N ARG A 203 -13.43 -18.31 20.18
CA ARG A 203 -13.15 -19.75 20.38
C ARG A 203 -13.24 -20.06 21.86
N ASP A 204 -13.24 -21.34 22.22
CA ASP A 204 -13.17 -21.73 23.61
C ASP A 204 -11.87 -21.25 24.27
N ARG A 205 -12.00 -20.44 25.32
CA ARG A 205 -10.86 -19.85 26.00
C ARG A 205 -10.01 -20.86 26.74
N GLY A 206 -10.65 -21.89 27.30
CA GLY A 206 -9.95 -22.94 28.02
C GLY A 206 -9.01 -23.71 27.11
N ASP A 207 -9.52 -24.10 25.92
CA ASP A 207 -8.73 -24.79 24.91
C ASP A 207 -7.58 -23.92 24.40
N LEU A 208 -7.81 -22.63 24.16
CA LEU A 208 -6.78 -21.71 23.70
C LEU A 208 -5.69 -21.51 24.76
N ARG A 209 -6.07 -21.33 26.02
CA ARG A 209 -5.13 -21.17 27.12
C ARG A 209 -4.28 -22.42 27.33
N ALA A 210 -4.88 -23.60 27.23
CA ALA A 210 -4.14 -24.86 27.30
C ALA A 210 -3.10 -24.96 26.18
N GLN A 211 -3.45 -24.61 24.94
CA GLN A 211 -2.54 -24.61 23.80
C GLN A 211 -1.39 -23.59 23.95
N LEU A 212 -1.67 -22.44 24.57
CA LEU A 212 -0.68 -21.38 24.77
C LEU A 212 0.14 -21.55 26.07
N GLY A 213 -0.20 -22.53 26.91
CA GLY A 213 0.41 -22.69 28.25
C GLY A 213 0.09 -21.52 29.17
N TRP A 214 -1.10 -20.92 29.02
CA TRP A 214 -1.59 -19.83 29.87
C TRP A 214 -2.41 -20.35 31.05
N PRO A 215 -2.44 -19.63 32.20
CA PRO A 215 -3.24 -20.04 33.35
C PRO A 215 -4.73 -20.04 33.00
N ALA A 216 -5.44 -21.09 33.39
CA ALA A 216 -6.86 -21.30 33.06
C ALA A 216 -7.76 -20.24 33.72
N ASP A 217 -7.52 -19.94 35.01
CA ASP A 217 -8.41 -19.13 35.85
C ASP A 217 -7.97 -17.66 36.00
N ALA A 218 -6.80 -17.30 35.49
CA ALA A 218 -6.31 -15.92 35.57
C ALA A 218 -7.12 -14.97 34.67
N THR A 219 -7.22 -13.72 35.09
CA THR A 219 -7.69 -12.64 34.20
C THR A 219 -6.50 -12.13 33.38
N ILE A 220 -6.56 -12.30 32.08
CA ILE A 220 -5.46 -12.04 31.14
C ILE A 220 -5.71 -10.75 30.37
N LEU A 221 -4.84 -9.76 30.58
CA LEU A 221 -4.75 -8.55 29.78
C LEU A 221 -3.72 -8.79 28.66
N LEU A 222 -4.05 -8.44 27.42
CA LEU A 222 -3.16 -8.63 26.27
C LEU A 222 -2.88 -7.30 25.57
N TYR A 223 -1.61 -6.98 25.42
CA TYR A 223 -1.10 -6.06 24.39
C TYR A 223 -0.57 -6.90 23.22
N LEU A 224 -0.96 -6.55 22.01
CA LEU A 224 -0.45 -7.16 20.78
C LEU A 224 0.00 -6.06 19.82
N GLY A 225 1.29 -6.00 19.50
CA GLY A 225 1.86 -4.99 18.61
C GLY A 225 3.38 -4.96 18.70
N ARG A 226 4.03 -4.25 17.76
CA ARG A 226 5.49 -4.07 17.82
C ARG A 226 5.89 -3.37 19.12
N PHE A 227 7.02 -3.78 19.68
CA PHE A 227 7.62 -3.07 20.81
C PHE A 227 8.42 -1.88 20.30
N SER A 228 7.74 -0.76 20.14
CA SER A 228 8.31 0.50 19.65
C SER A 228 7.57 1.67 20.26
N ALA A 229 8.24 2.38 21.15
CA ALA A 229 7.70 3.61 21.74
C ALA A 229 7.57 4.75 20.71
N ALA A 230 8.29 4.69 19.60
CA ALA A 230 8.19 5.69 18.52
C ALA A 230 7.00 5.44 17.58
N ASP A 231 6.69 4.15 17.30
CA ASP A 231 5.80 3.80 16.20
C ASP A 231 4.54 3.04 16.63
N LYS A 232 4.41 2.66 17.92
CA LYS A 232 3.25 1.90 18.40
C LYS A 232 2.72 2.37 19.73
N ALA A 233 3.45 2.19 20.83
CA ALA A 233 3.08 2.65 22.15
C ALA A 233 4.26 2.58 23.12
N ASP A 234 4.38 3.54 24.00
CA ASP A 234 5.21 3.37 25.21
C ASP A 234 4.45 2.49 26.22
N LEU A 235 5.01 1.31 26.50
CA LEU A 235 4.38 0.33 27.40
C LEU A 235 4.76 0.53 28.88
N VAL A 236 5.67 1.43 29.18
CA VAL A 236 6.10 1.69 30.57
C VAL A 236 4.95 2.25 31.42
N PRO A 237 4.14 3.23 30.93
CA PRO A 237 2.95 3.67 31.67
C PRO A 237 1.92 2.56 31.91
N LEU A 238 1.75 1.64 30.95
CA LEU A 238 0.88 0.47 31.15
C LEU A 238 1.40 -0.45 32.25
N LEU A 239 2.72 -0.67 32.35
CA LEU A 239 3.31 -1.46 33.44
C LEU A 239 3.08 -0.81 34.80
N ASP A 240 3.10 0.53 34.90
CA ASP A 240 2.79 1.25 36.13
C ASP A 240 1.33 1.08 36.54
N VAL A 241 0.42 1.22 35.60
CA VAL A 241 -1.02 0.97 35.81
C VAL A 241 -1.25 -0.49 36.23
N PHE A 242 -0.62 -1.44 35.56
CA PHE A 242 -0.74 -2.86 35.89
C PHE A 242 -0.18 -3.19 37.27
N SER A 243 0.97 -2.62 37.63
CA SER A 243 1.54 -2.74 38.98
C SER A 243 0.58 -2.28 40.08
N ARG A 244 -0.14 -1.18 39.82
CA ARG A 244 -1.16 -0.68 40.75
C ARG A 244 -2.37 -1.63 40.82
N LEU A 245 -2.85 -2.17 39.67
CA LEU A 245 -3.95 -3.15 39.65
C LEU A 245 -3.61 -4.40 40.48
N VAL A 246 -2.40 -4.93 40.33
CA VAL A 246 -1.93 -6.09 41.10
C VAL A 246 -1.94 -5.81 42.62
N ARG A 247 -1.54 -4.62 43.04
CA ARG A 247 -1.57 -4.23 44.47
C ARG A 247 -3.00 -4.04 45.01
N ASP A 248 -3.85 -3.41 44.21
CA ASP A 248 -5.22 -3.03 44.62
C ASP A 248 -6.20 -4.21 44.55
N LEU A 249 -5.85 -5.28 43.80
CA LEU A 249 -6.64 -6.50 43.62
C LEU A 249 -5.86 -7.76 44.01
N PRO A 250 -5.42 -7.89 45.25
CA PRO A 250 -4.47 -8.94 45.67
C PRO A 250 -5.05 -10.37 45.58
N THR A 251 -6.37 -10.51 45.58
CA THR A 251 -7.05 -11.81 45.48
C THR A 251 -7.34 -12.23 44.03
N THR A 252 -7.11 -11.35 43.08
CA THR A 252 -7.36 -11.64 41.65
C THR A 252 -6.05 -12.11 41.02
N ASP A 253 -6.09 -13.26 40.35
CA ASP A 253 -4.94 -13.72 39.58
C ASP A 253 -4.90 -12.95 38.24
N LEU A 254 -4.03 -11.91 38.19
CA LEU A 254 -3.87 -11.06 37.03
C LEU A 254 -2.60 -11.42 36.27
N VAL A 255 -2.70 -11.52 34.96
CA VAL A 255 -1.55 -11.70 34.06
C VAL A 255 -1.62 -10.66 32.94
N LEU A 256 -0.52 -9.96 32.70
CA LEU A 256 -0.33 -9.11 31.52
C LEU A 256 0.55 -9.84 30.52
N VAL A 257 0.05 -10.02 29.30
CA VAL A 257 0.82 -10.56 28.18
C VAL A 257 1.16 -9.42 27.25
N LEU A 258 2.46 -9.20 27.04
CA LEU A 258 2.99 -8.29 26.04
C LEU A 258 3.51 -9.13 24.88
N ALA A 259 2.85 -9.10 23.74
CA ALA A 259 3.18 -9.92 22.58
C ALA A 259 3.49 -9.06 21.35
N GLY A 260 4.58 -9.33 20.65
CA GLY A 260 4.92 -8.58 19.46
C GLY A 260 6.30 -8.84 18.91
N SER A 261 6.58 -8.20 17.78
CA SER A 261 7.92 -8.13 17.21
C SER A 261 8.73 -6.99 17.84
N GLU A 262 10.03 -7.11 17.85
CA GLU A 262 10.91 -6.08 18.36
C GLU A 262 11.97 -5.64 17.36
N ARG A 263 12.53 -4.45 17.61
CA ARG A 263 13.77 -3.97 17.04
C ARG A 263 14.66 -3.46 18.17
N ASP A 264 15.96 -3.57 17.99
CA ASP A 264 16.97 -2.90 18.82
C ASP A 264 16.90 -3.23 20.33
N GLY A 265 16.44 -4.44 20.69
CA GLY A 265 16.42 -4.91 22.07
C GLY A 265 15.33 -4.29 22.94
N ALA A 266 14.24 -3.82 22.37
CA ALA A 266 13.11 -3.26 23.10
C ALA A 266 12.49 -4.25 24.10
N GLY A 267 12.46 -5.56 23.78
CA GLY A 267 12.01 -6.61 24.70
C GLY A 267 12.85 -6.68 25.96
N GLN A 268 14.18 -6.63 25.83
CA GLN A 268 15.07 -6.60 27.01
C GLN A 268 14.87 -5.32 27.84
N ALA A 269 14.59 -4.18 27.20
CA ALA A 269 14.27 -2.96 27.92
C ALA A 269 12.97 -3.14 28.73
N LEU A 270 11.94 -3.72 28.13
CA LEU A 270 10.70 -4.04 28.83
C LEU A 270 10.91 -5.01 29.98
N GLU A 271 11.73 -6.05 29.82
CA GLU A 271 12.07 -6.98 30.91
C GLU A 271 12.68 -6.25 32.10
N ARG A 272 13.61 -5.32 31.89
CA ARG A 272 14.18 -4.49 32.97
C ARG A 272 13.10 -3.66 33.68
N HIS A 273 12.15 -3.10 32.96
CA HIS A 273 11.03 -2.36 33.56
C HIS A 273 10.08 -3.26 34.34
N VAL A 274 9.85 -4.49 33.88
CA VAL A 274 9.08 -5.53 34.61
C VAL A 274 9.75 -5.91 35.89
N ASP A 275 11.07 -6.15 35.89
CA ASP A 275 11.84 -6.51 37.05
C ASP A 275 11.89 -5.37 38.10
N ALA A 276 12.11 -4.14 37.66
CA ALA A 276 12.12 -2.96 38.51
C ALA A 276 10.81 -2.74 39.28
N ARG A 277 9.68 -3.31 38.76
CA ARG A 277 8.35 -3.26 39.37
C ARG A 277 7.97 -4.54 40.13
N ALA A 278 8.87 -5.50 40.23
CA ALA A 278 8.60 -6.83 40.80
C ALA A 278 7.41 -7.57 40.14
N LEU A 279 7.27 -7.43 38.85
CA LEU A 279 6.14 -8.00 38.06
C LEU A 279 6.49 -9.29 37.31
N ARG A 280 7.68 -9.86 37.49
CA ARG A 280 8.18 -11.04 36.74
C ARG A 280 7.20 -12.24 36.75
N SER A 281 6.49 -12.45 37.83
CA SER A 281 5.51 -13.55 37.97
C SER A 281 4.16 -13.25 37.32
N ARG A 282 3.90 -12.00 36.95
CA ARG A 282 2.61 -11.49 36.47
C ARG A 282 2.64 -10.97 35.04
N VAL A 283 3.83 -10.76 34.46
CA VAL A 283 4.00 -10.26 33.09
C VAL A 283 4.71 -11.30 32.25
N ARG A 284 4.16 -11.59 31.08
CA ARG A 284 4.77 -12.45 30.07
C ARG A 284 5.10 -11.65 28.82
N ILE A 285 6.36 -11.67 28.40
CA ILE A 285 6.80 -11.07 27.14
C ILE A 285 6.94 -12.18 26.12
N VAL A 286 6.25 -12.05 24.98
CA VAL A 286 6.24 -13.02 23.89
C VAL A 286 6.76 -12.34 22.63
N LEU A 287 8.00 -12.65 22.26
CA LEU A 287 8.62 -12.13 21.04
C LEU A 287 8.21 -12.99 19.85
N GLU A 288 7.97 -12.33 18.71
CA GLU A 288 7.61 -12.94 17.43
C GLU A 288 6.46 -13.97 17.55
N PRO A 289 5.25 -13.54 18.00
CA PRO A 289 4.14 -14.46 18.24
C PRO A 289 3.71 -15.17 16.95
N ARG A 290 3.76 -16.50 16.93
CA ARG A 290 3.41 -17.32 15.76
C ARG A 290 1.91 -17.44 15.53
N MET A 291 1.10 -17.30 16.58
CA MET A 291 -0.36 -17.48 16.54
C MET A 291 -1.09 -16.33 17.25
N PRO A 292 -0.97 -15.09 16.77
CA PRO A 292 -1.55 -13.93 17.44
C PRO A 292 -3.08 -14.02 17.57
N HIS A 293 -3.75 -14.65 16.61
CA HIS A 293 -5.21 -14.85 16.65
C HIS A 293 -5.67 -15.78 17.78
N LEU A 294 -4.85 -16.75 18.19
CA LEU A 294 -5.16 -17.58 19.36
C LEU A 294 -4.96 -16.79 20.66
N MET A 295 -3.90 -15.98 20.73
CA MET A 295 -3.64 -15.12 21.89
C MET A 295 -4.78 -14.13 22.10
N MET A 296 -5.27 -13.50 21.03
CA MET A 296 -6.38 -12.55 21.11
C MET A 296 -7.66 -13.23 21.64
N GLY A 297 -7.98 -14.42 21.15
CA GLY A 297 -9.14 -15.18 21.63
C GLY A 297 -8.99 -15.71 23.06
N ALA A 298 -7.76 -15.95 23.53
CA ALA A 298 -7.47 -16.44 24.89
C ALA A 298 -7.49 -15.33 25.96
N ALA A 299 -7.33 -14.07 25.54
CA ALA A 299 -7.31 -12.92 26.42
C ALA A 299 -8.71 -12.53 26.93
N ASP A 300 -8.74 -11.92 28.11
CA ASP A 300 -9.97 -11.36 28.70
C ASP A 300 -10.21 -9.92 28.25
N VAL A 301 -9.13 -9.14 28.12
CA VAL A 301 -9.16 -7.74 27.70
C VAL A 301 -7.99 -7.48 26.79
N PHE A 302 -8.22 -6.86 25.66
CA PHE A 302 -7.19 -6.28 24.82
C PHE A 302 -6.89 -4.85 25.29
N VAL A 303 -5.61 -4.47 25.41
CA VAL A 303 -5.20 -3.13 25.80
C VAL A 303 -4.18 -2.58 24.81
N SER A 304 -4.44 -1.36 24.31
CA SER A 304 -3.52 -0.67 23.39
C SER A 304 -3.48 0.85 23.68
N PRO A 305 -2.51 1.31 24.46
CA PRO A 305 -2.34 2.73 24.77
C PRO A 305 -1.53 3.44 23.65
N ALA A 306 -2.00 3.42 22.40
CA ALA A 306 -1.33 4.08 21.29
C ALA A 306 -1.20 5.58 21.54
N ASP A 307 0.02 6.12 21.34
CA ASP A 307 0.42 7.49 21.67
C ASP A 307 1.27 8.14 20.59
N ASN A 308 1.20 7.65 19.36
CA ASN A 308 2.11 8.06 18.28
C ASN A 308 1.35 8.43 16.99
N ILE A 309 1.97 9.30 16.18
CA ILE A 309 1.39 9.79 14.93
C ILE A 309 1.50 8.81 13.75
N GLN A 310 2.19 7.69 13.92
CA GLN A 310 2.35 6.68 12.88
C GLN A 310 1.14 5.73 12.81
N GLU A 311 0.38 5.58 13.90
CA GLU A 311 -0.89 4.84 13.87
C GLU A 311 -1.90 5.60 13.01
N ALA A 312 -2.54 4.93 12.07
CA ALA A 312 -3.49 5.56 11.14
C ALA A 312 -4.90 4.95 11.20
N PHE A 313 -5.03 3.74 11.76
CA PHE A 313 -6.32 3.05 11.89
C PHE A 313 -6.33 2.05 13.05
N GLY A 314 -5.33 1.14 13.09
CA GLY A 314 -5.22 0.09 14.07
C GLY A 314 -5.90 -1.22 13.67
N LEU A 315 -5.12 -2.14 13.13
CA LEU A 315 -5.62 -3.49 12.83
C LEU A 315 -5.85 -4.31 14.11
N THR A 316 -5.03 -4.11 15.15
CA THR A 316 -5.15 -4.90 16.38
C THR A 316 -6.45 -4.66 17.16
N PRO A 317 -7.03 -3.44 17.23
CA PRO A 317 -8.39 -3.26 17.69
C PRO A 317 -9.44 -4.04 16.88
N LEU A 318 -9.31 -4.10 15.53
CA LEU A 318 -10.20 -4.92 14.71
C LEU A 318 -10.04 -6.41 15.00
N GLU A 319 -8.81 -6.86 15.21
CA GLU A 319 -8.49 -8.25 15.55
C GLU A 319 -9.12 -8.65 16.89
N ALA A 320 -9.06 -7.76 17.89
CA ALA A 320 -9.71 -7.93 19.17
C ALA A 320 -11.23 -7.95 19.03
N MET A 321 -11.78 -6.99 18.29
CA MET A 321 -13.21 -6.89 18.01
C MET A 321 -13.75 -8.15 17.33
N ALA A 322 -13.06 -8.60 16.29
CA ALA A 322 -13.45 -9.81 15.56
C ALA A 322 -13.33 -11.08 16.40
N SER A 323 -12.38 -11.12 17.35
CA SER A 323 -12.21 -12.23 18.29
C SER A 323 -13.20 -12.21 19.46
N GLY A 324 -14.05 -11.17 19.58
CA GLY A 324 -14.98 -11.02 20.70
C GLY A 324 -14.28 -10.66 22.01
N THR A 325 -13.11 -10.02 21.93
CA THR A 325 -12.33 -9.57 23.09
C THR A 325 -12.59 -8.09 23.31
N PRO A 326 -13.14 -7.68 24.48
CA PRO A 326 -13.39 -6.28 24.79
C PRO A 326 -12.09 -5.52 24.91
N GLN A 327 -12.15 -4.21 24.66
CA GLN A 327 -10.96 -3.39 24.43
C GLN A 327 -10.86 -2.23 25.40
N VAL A 328 -9.64 -1.89 25.80
CA VAL A 328 -9.29 -0.64 26.46
C VAL A 328 -8.15 0.00 25.64
N VAL A 329 -8.47 1.03 24.90
CA VAL A 329 -7.54 1.62 23.93
C VAL A 329 -7.48 3.13 24.07
N ALA A 330 -6.42 3.76 23.60
CA ALA A 330 -6.32 5.21 23.58
C ALA A 330 -7.41 5.83 22.68
N ASP A 331 -7.97 6.96 23.10
CA ASP A 331 -8.82 7.83 22.28
C ASP A 331 -7.91 8.58 21.29
N TRP A 332 -7.42 7.85 20.29
CA TRP A 332 -6.39 8.28 19.37
C TRP A 332 -6.65 7.78 17.96
N ASP A 333 -6.55 8.67 16.96
CA ASP A 333 -6.66 8.38 15.55
C ASP A 333 -7.84 7.44 15.19
N GLY A 334 -7.61 6.42 14.37
CA GLY A 334 -8.62 5.47 13.90
C GLY A 334 -9.20 4.54 14.96
N TYR A 335 -8.61 4.46 16.16
CA TYR A 335 -9.21 3.73 17.28
C TYR A 335 -10.58 4.25 17.66
N ARG A 336 -10.82 5.56 17.46
CA ARG A 336 -12.13 6.22 17.66
C ARG A 336 -13.24 5.65 16.78
N GLU A 337 -12.89 5.05 15.67
CA GLU A 337 -13.86 4.52 14.71
C GLU A 337 -14.09 3.02 14.89
N THR A 338 -13.13 2.35 15.50
CA THR A 338 -13.24 0.93 15.80
C THR A 338 -13.96 0.68 17.11
N VAL A 339 -13.64 1.42 18.18
CA VAL A 339 -14.23 1.22 19.51
C VAL A 339 -15.39 2.18 19.75
N VAL A 340 -16.51 1.67 20.22
CA VAL A 340 -17.66 2.44 20.71
C VAL A 340 -17.59 2.48 22.24
N GLU A 341 -17.43 3.68 22.79
CA GLU A 341 -17.27 3.92 24.22
C GLU A 341 -18.42 3.31 25.04
N GLY A 342 -18.09 2.48 26.01
CA GLY A 342 -19.03 1.83 26.90
C GLY A 342 -19.84 0.66 26.29
N GLU A 343 -19.73 0.43 24.98
CA GLU A 343 -20.46 -0.63 24.26
C GLU A 343 -19.52 -1.77 23.83
N THR A 344 -18.44 -1.44 23.10
CA THR A 344 -17.49 -2.43 22.59
C THR A 344 -16.14 -2.39 23.33
N GLY A 345 -15.95 -1.39 24.17
CA GLY A 345 -14.72 -1.17 24.94
C GLY A 345 -14.72 0.20 25.59
N PHE A 346 -13.53 0.63 26.00
CA PHE A 346 -13.28 1.95 26.57
C PHE A 346 -12.23 2.71 25.77
N LEU A 347 -12.52 3.98 25.47
CA LEU A 347 -11.60 4.95 24.89
C LEU A 347 -10.95 5.78 26.01
N ILE A 348 -9.64 5.70 26.12
CA ILE A 348 -8.88 6.39 27.15
C ILE A 348 -8.46 7.76 26.63
N PRO A 349 -8.89 8.86 27.28
CA PRO A 349 -8.58 10.20 26.83
C PRO A 349 -7.07 10.43 26.68
N THR A 350 -6.70 11.16 25.64
CA THR A 350 -5.33 11.57 25.35
C THR A 350 -5.17 13.07 25.45
N THR A 351 -4.00 13.53 25.86
CA THR A 351 -3.65 14.95 25.92
C THR A 351 -2.34 15.17 25.17
N TRP A 352 -2.31 16.19 24.32
CA TRP A 352 -1.13 16.58 23.58
C TRP A 352 -1.08 18.10 23.42
N ALA A 353 0.13 18.65 23.21
CA ALA A 353 0.36 20.08 23.02
C ALA A 353 1.31 20.31 21.85
N ALA A 354 1.32 21.51 21.28
CA ALA A 354 2.30 21.91 20.27
C ALA A 354 3.72 21.85 20.86
N CYS A 355 4.57 20.99 20.28
CA CYS A 355 5.94 20.74 20.78
C CYS A 355 6.86 20.21 19.66
N ASP A 356 6.63 20.64 18.42
CA ASP A 356 7.33 20.15 17.22
C ASP A 356 8.19 21.21 16.52
N GLU A 357 8.30 22.43 17.07
CA GLU A 357 8.99 23.54 16.41
C GLU A 357 10.49 23.26 16.20
N ASP A 358 11.17 22.68 17.17
CA ASP A 358 12.58 22.28 17.08
C ASP A 358 12.79 21.08 16.17
N LEU A 359 11.85 20.13 16.13
CA LEU A 359 11.91 18.98 15.25
C LEU A 359 11.86 19.41 13.78
N SER A 360 11.00 20.37 13.45
CA SER A 360 10.84 20.89 12.09
C SER A 360 12.13 21.55 11.57
N LEU A 361 12.92 22.18 12.43
CA LEU A 361 14.16 22.89 12.08
C LEU A 361 15.39 21.95 12.05
N ALA A 362 15.49 21.05 13.02
CA ALA A 362 16.70 20.23 13.22
C ALA A 362 16.74 18.98 12.34
N SER A 363 15.60 18.45 11.97
CA SER A 363 15.49 17.14 11.37
C SER A 363 16.10 16.96 9.98
N PRO A 364 16.21 17.95 9.08
CA PRO A 364 17.00 17.78 7.85
C PRO A 364 18.46 17.42 8.11
N LEU A 365 18.98 17.77 9.28
CA LEU A 365 20.37 17.52 9.67
C LEU A 365 20.54 16.20 10.44
N LEU A 366 19.51 15.72 11.13
CA LEU A 366 19.62 14.56 12.02
C LEU A 366 19.30 13.23 11.33
N ALA A 367 18.68 13.22 10.15
CA ALA A 367 18.39 12.05 9.29
C ALA A 367 17.84 10.79 10.03
N ARG A 368 17.16 11.00 11.17
CA ARG A 368 16.63 9.91 12.02
C ARG A 368 15.14 10.11 12.27
N GLU A 369 14.32 9.79 11.26
CA GLU A 369 12.86 9.93 11.33
C GLU A 369 12.22 9.30 12.57
N TRP A 370 12.79 8.21 13.09
CA TRP A 370 12.28 7.56 14.28
C TRP A 370 12.46 8.40 15.57
N LEU A 371 13.46 9.30 15.63
CA LEU A 371 13.64 10.21 16.78
C LEU A 371 12.55 11.26 16.85
N ASP A 372 12.08 11.76 15.70
CA ASP A 372 10.96 12.70 15.64
C ASP A 372 9.69 12.03 16.16
N HIS A 373 9.41 10.82 15.67
CA HIS A 373 8.28 10.03 16.15
C HIS A 373 8.38 9.72 17.64
N LEU A 374 9.56 9.36 18.14
CA LEU A 374 9.77 9.10 19.55
C LEU A 374 9.53 10.35 20.41
N ALA A 375 10.09 11.49 20.01
CA ALA A 375 9.93 12.75 20.75
C ALA A 375 8.45 13.18 20.82
N LEU A 376 7.73 13.04 19.71
CA LEU A 376 6.30 13.35 19.64
C LEU A 376 5.46 12.35 20.45
N ALA A 377 5.73 11.05 20.34
CA ALA A 377 5.03 10.02 21.10
C ALA A 377 5.20 10.20 22.60
N GLN A 378 6.42 10.52 23.05
CA GLN A 378 6.69 10.78 24.48
C GLN A 378 6.06 12.09 24.99
N SER A 379 5.51 12.92 24.12
CA SER A 379 4.76 14.13 24.47
C SER A 379 3.26 13.89 24.57
N VAL A 380 2.76 12.73 24.10
CA VAL A 380 1.34 12.37 24.19
C VAL A 380 1.07 11.65 25.51
N VAL A 381 0.08 12.13 26.25
CA VAL A 381 -0.33 11.52 27.51
C VAL A 381 -1.62 10.74 27.32
N VAL A 382 -1.55 9.42 27.44
CA VAL A 382 -2.74 8.56 27.62
C VAL A 382 -3.09 8.57 29.10
N ASP A 383 -4.30 9.06 29.48
CA ASP A 383 -4.66 9.26 30.89
C ASP A 383 -4.51 7.96 31.72
N PRO A 384 -3.51 7.86 32.62
CA PRO A 384 -3.24 6.64 33.35
C PRO A 384 -4.29 6.34 34.43
N GLN A 385 -5.02 7.35 34.89
CA GLN A 385 -6.09 7.15 35.88
C GLN A 385 -7.36 6.59 35.21
N ARG A 386 -7.68 7.07 34.01
CA ARG A 386 -8.78 6.53 33.20
C ARG A 386 -8.43 5.11 32.72
N LEU A 387 -7.21 4.88 32.28
CA LEU A 387 -6.71 3.54 31.90
C LEU A 387 -6.85 2.57 33.08
N TYR A 388 -6.40 2.96 34.27
CA TYR A 388 -6.56 2.15 35.49
C TYR A 388 -8.02 1.83 35.77
N ARG A 389 -8.93 2.82 35.75
CA ARG A 389 -10.36 2.63 36.05
C ARG A 389 -11.02 1.72 35.03
N ALA A 390 -10.75 1.91 33.73
CA ALA A 390 -11.32 1.09 32.67
C ALA A 390 -10.90 -0.38 32.80
N LEU A 391 -9.60 -0.64 32.99
CA LEU A 391 -9.09 -1.99 33.20
C LEU A 391 -9.67 -2.62 34.46
N ARG A 392 -9.69 -1.88 35.58
CA ARG A 392 -10.28 -2.34 36.84
C ARG A 392 -11.76 -2.72 36.67
N THR A 393 -12.54 -1.88 35.98
CA THR A 393 -13.95 -2.17 35.69
C THR A 393 -14.12 -3.48 34.96
N LEU A 394 -13.35 -3.72 33.89
CA LEU A 394 -13.45 -4.98 33.14
C LEU A 394 -12.91 -6.19 33.91
N ILE A 395 -11.94 -6.01 34.80
CA ILE A 395 -11.45 -7.08 35.68
C ILE A 395 -12.52 -7.48 36.69
N GLU A 396 -13.14 -6.51 37.37
CA GLU A 396 -14.12 -6.74 38.43
C GLU A 396 -15.51 -7.11 37.90
N GLN A 397 -15.84 -6.85 36.63
CA GLN A 397 -17.17 -7.08 36.02
C GLN A 397 -17.14 -8.06 34.85
N PRO A 398 -17.05 -9.39 35.09
CA PRO A 398 -17.00 -10.40 34.03
C PRO A 398 -18.22 -10.41 33.08
N ALA A 399 -19.39 -10.01 33.58
CA ALA A 399 -20.62 -9.95 32.78
C ALA A 399 -20.53 -8.81 31.75
N LEU A 400 -20.09 -7.62 32.18
CA LEU A 400 -19.83 -6.47 31.28
C LEU A 400 -18.76 -6.83 30.24
N ARG A 401 -17.67 -7.46 30.68
CA ARG A 401 -16.59 -7.92 29.80
C ARG A 401 -17.10 -8.84 28.69
N ARG A 402 -17.98 -9.78 29.00
CA ARG A 402 -18.62 -10.66 27.99
C ARG A 402 -19.53 -9.89 27.04
N SER A 403 -20.42 -9.06 27.59
CA SER A 403 -21.35 -8.25 26.79
C SER A 403 -20.62 -7.33 25.80
N MET A 404 -19.55 -6.66 26.23
CA MET A 404 -18.72 -5.83 25.35
C MET A 404 -18.02 -6.65 24.26
N GLY A 405 -17.54 -7.85 24.60
CA GLY A 405 -16.93 -8.75 23.62
C GLY A 405 -17.93 -9.22 22.56
N GLU A 406 -19.15 -9.55 22.96
CA GLU A 406 -20.23 -9.93 22.04
C GLU A 406 -20.63 -8.76 21.13
N ALA A 407 -20.81 -7.56 21.68
CA ALA A 407 -21.10 -6.36 20.90
C ALA A 407 -19.95 -6.03 19.91
N SER A 408 -18.70 -6.18 20.34
CA SER A 408 -17.51 -6.04 19.48
C SER A 408 -17.56 -7.00 18.27
N ARG A 409 -17.88 -8.27 18.51
CA ARG A 409 -17.99 -9.27 17.43
C ARG A 409 -19.10 -8.94 16.44
N VAL A 410 -20.28 -8.54 16.93
CA VAL A 410 -21.41 -8.14 16.09
C VAL A 410 -21.00 -6.97 15.18
N ARG A 411 -20.37 -5.94 15.75
CA ARG A 411 -19.88 -4.79 15.01
C ARG A 411 -18.80 -5.17 13.97
N ALA A 412 -17.86 -6.04 14.33
CA ALA A 412 -16.81 -6.50 13.41
C ALA A 412 -17.40 -7.16 12.16
N LEU A 413 -18.41 -8.02 12.35
CA LEU A 413 -19.09 -8.69 11.24
C LEU A 413 -19.88 -7.72 10.36
N ALA A 414 -20.56 -6.76 10.97
CA ALA A 414 -21.46 -5.83 10.27
C ALA A 414 -20.70 -4.74 9.50
N GLU A 415 -19.54 -4.30 9.98
CA GLU A 415 -18.88 -3.10 9.44
C GLU A 415 -17.49 -3.35 8.84
N PHE A 416 -16.75 -4.35 9.32
CA PHE A 416 -15.34 -4.52 9.02
C PHE A 416 -14.99 -5.88 8.39
N SER A 417 -15.95 -6.80 8.23
CA SER A 417 -15.69 -8.06 7.51
C SER A 417 -15.34 -7.78 6.05
N TRP A 418 -14.46 -8.61 5.47
CA TRP A 418 -14.04 -8.43 4.09
C TRP A 418 -15.16 -8.29 3.07
N PRO A 419 -16.25 -9.09 3.11
CA PRO A 419 -17.36 -8.91 2.18
C PRO A 419 -17.97 -7.50 2.23
N VAL A 420 -18.12 -6.93 3.44
CA VAL A 420 -18.68 -5.59 3.64
C VAL A 420 -17.71 -4.52 3.14
N VAL A 421 -16.43 -4.64 3.46
CA VAL A 421 -15.42 -3.66 3.05
C VAL A 421 -15.21 -3.67 1.53
N ILE A 422 -15.17 -4.84 0.90
CA ILE A 422 -15.07 -4.94 -0.57
C ILE A 422 -16.31 -4.33 -1.24
N ALA A 423 -17.52 -4.61 -0.73
CA ALA A 423 -18.73 -4.01 -1.27
C ALA A 423 -18.74 -2.47 -1.18
N ARG A 424 -18.22 -1.88 -0.10
CA ARG A 424 -18.06 -0.41 0.05
C ARG A 424 -17.06 0.15 -0.97
N HIS A 425 -15.94 -0.52 -1.19
CA HIS A 425 -14.97 -0.12 -2.23
C HIS A 425 -15.58 -0.18 -3.63
N GLU A 426 -16.32 -1.24 -3.93
CA GLU A 426 -17.00 -1.37 -5.23
C GLU A 426 -18.06 -0.30 -5.44
N ALA A 427 -18.82 0.05 -4.41
CA ALA A 427 -19.79 1.14 -4.48
C ALA A 427 -19.11 2.46 -4.81
N LEU A 428 -17.99 2.77 -4.14
CA LEU A 428 -17.18 3.95 -4.42
C LEU A 428 -16.64 3.93 -5.86
N TRP A 429 -16.05 2.83 -6.33
CA TRP A 429 -15.51 2.77 -7.68
C TRP A 429 -16.59 2.94 -8.75
N ARG A 430 -17.80 2.38 -8.54
CA ARG A 430 -18.93 2.58 -9.46
C ARG A 430 -19.41 4.03 -9.46
N GLU A 431 -19.54 4.65 -8.29
CA GLU A 431 -19.90 6.06 -8.14
C GLU A 431 -18.91 6.97 -8.88
N LEU A 432 -17.60 6.82 -8.58
CA LEU A 432 -16.55 7.61 -9.21
C LEU A 432 -16.48 7.38 -10.72
N SER A 433 -16.67 6.14 -11.18
CA SER A 433 -16.72 5.81 -12.60
C SER A 433 -17.92 6.48 -13.30
N ALA A 434 -19.08 6.55 -12.64
CA ALA A 434 -20.24 7.25 -13.19
C ALA A 434 -19.96 8.75 -13.34
N ILE A 435 -19.28 9.38 -12.38
CA ILE A 435 -18.86 10.78 -12.49
C ILE A 435 -17.84 10.94 -13.63
N ALA A 436 -16.89 10.02 -13.76
CA ALA A 436 -15.87 10.07 -14.82
C ALA A 436 -16.46 9.98 -16.22
N GLN A 437 -17.59 9.31 -16.42
CA GLN A 437 -18.26 9.20 -17.73
C GLN A 437 -18.71 10.55 -18.30
N ALA A 438 -18.91 11.56 -17.46
CA ALA A 438 -19.25 12.92 -17.89
C ALA A 438 -18.01 13.71 -18.36
N ASP A 439 -16.81 13.22 -18.13
CA ASP A 439 -15.56 13.86 -18.56
C ASP A 439 -15.24 13.46 -20.00
N SER A 440 -15.38 14.40 -20.92
CA SER A 440 -15.11 14.22 -22.34
C SER A 440 -13.65 14.42 -22.74
N ARG A 441 -12.75 14.69 -21.79
CA ARG A 441 -11.32 14.89 -22.09
C ARG A 441 -10.71 13.57 -22.56
N GLY A 442 -10.15 13.60 -23.76
CA GLY A 442 -9.35 12.50 -24.30
C GLY A 442 -7.93 12.46 -23.77
N ALA A 443 -7.13 11.54 -24.30
CA ALA A 443 -5.70 11.47 -24.04
C ALA A 443 -5.00 12.79 -24.42
N ASP A 444 -4.11 13.23 -23.55
CA ASP A 444 -3.25 14.39 -23.76
C ASP A 444 -1.79 13.96 -23.57
N PRO A 445 -1.09 13.60 -24.65
CA PRO A 445 0.28 13.09 -24.58
C PRO A 445 1.34 14.16 -24.29
N ARG A 446 0.95 15.40 -23.94
CA ARG A 446 1.93 16.43 -23.60
C ARG A 446 2.74 16.00 -22.38
N PRO A 447 4.06 16.28 -22.38
CA PRO A 447 4.90 15.98 -21.23
C PRO A 447 4.40 16.65 -19.95
N THR A 448 4.48 15.94 -18.85
CA THR A 448 4.19 16.44 -17.51
C THR A 448 5.50 16.72 -16.75
N TYR A 449 5.41 17.35 -15.59
CA TYR A 449 6.57 17.57 -14.72
C TYR A 449 7.31 16.26 -14.35
N GLY A 450 6.62 15.12 -14.34
CA GLY A 450 7.19 13.81 -13.99
C GLY A 450 7.75 13.02 -15.17
N ASP A 451 7.67 13.56 -16.40
CA ASP A 451 8.17 12.85 -17.57
C ASP A 451 9.65 13.17 -17.81
N PRO A 452 10.52 12.16 -17.77
CA PRO A 452 11.94 12.39 -18.00
C PRO A 452 12.19 12.71 -19.47
N ALA A 453 12.64 13.93 -19.76
CA ALA A 453 13.08 14.33 -21.08
C ALA A 453 14.51 13.84 -21.34
N PHE A 454 14.73 12.52 -21.34
CA PHE A 454 16.07 11.91 -21.42
C PHE A 454 16.90 12.45 -22.59
N TRP A 455 16.30 12.50 -23.77
CA TRP A 455 17.02 13.02 -24.94
C TRP A 455 17.40 14.50 -24.77
N ALA A 456 16.49 15.34 -24.32
CA ALA A 456 16.76 16.75 -24.12
C ALA A 456 17.84 16.96 -23.06
N ALA A 457 17.80 16.18 -21.97
CA ALA A 457 18.75 16.29 -20.87
C ALA A 457 20.14 15.74 -21.20
N PHE A 458 20.22 14.63 -21.97
CA PHE A 458 21.48 13.85 -22.10
C PHE A 458 22.05 13.76 -23.51
N ARG A 459 21.38 14.34 -24.53
CA ARG A 459 21.87 14.27 -25.92
C ARG A 459 23.30 14.80 -26.13
N HIS A 460 23.75 15.71 -25.29
CA HIS A 460 25.07 16.29 -25.33
C HIS A 460 26.19 15.33 -24.88
N TYR A 461 25.82 14.14 -24.32
CA TYR A 461 26.80 13.09 -24.03
C TYR A 461 27.28 12.38 -25.30
N ALA A 462 26.50 12.41 -26.36
CA ALA A 462 26.89 11.84 -27.64
C ALA A 462 27.75 12.84 -28.41
N THR A 463 28.81 12.35 -29.08
CA THR A 463 29.67 13.16 -29.92
C THR A 463 28.91 13.84 -31.06
N ARG A 464 27.88 13.17 -31.57
CA ARG A 464 26.95 13.69 -32.59
C ARG A 464 25.54 13.18 -32.40
N ALA A 465 24.57 13.95 -32.84
CA ALA A 465 23.17 13.50 -32.96
C ALA A 465 22.97 12.95 -34.36
N LEU A 466 22.24 11.83 -34.47
CA LEU A 466 21.88 11.24 -35.75
C LEU A 466 20.80 12.11 -36.44
N THR A 467 20.95 12.34 -37.74
CA THR A 467 19.98 13.03 -38.58
C THR A 467 19.25 12.02 -39.49
N GLY A 468 18.10 12.41 -40.02
CA GLY A 468 17.26 11.51 -40.83
C GLY A 468 17.80 11.23 -42.22
N ASP A 469 18.69 12.06 -42.72
CA ASP A 469 19.30 12.03 -44.06
C ASP A 469 20.55 11.17 -44.13
N GLU A 470 21.07 10.72 -42.98
CA GLU A 470 22.23 9.80 -42.97
C GLU A 470 21.89 8.47 -43.65
N LEU A 471 22.84 8.00 -44.47
CA LEU A 471 22.71 6.74 -45.19
C LEU A 471 22.92 5.55 -44.26
N VAL A 472 22.08 4.55 -44.40
CA VAL A 472 22.19 3.26 -43.69
C VAL A 472 22.46 2.18 -44.70
N ARG A 473 23.48 1.36 -44.44
CA ARG A 473 23.88 0.22 -45.25
C ARG A 473 24.07 -1.02 -44.38
N PRO A 474 23.70 -2.23 -44.84
CA PRO A 474 24.04 -3.43 -44.12
C PRO A 474 25.57 -3.66 -44.25
N THR A 475 26.19 -4.11 -43.16
CA THR A 475 27.57 -4.63 -43.18
C THR A 475 27.58 -6.06 -43.77
N PRO A 476 28.74 -6.65 -44.09
CA PRO A 476 28.80 -8.07 -44.43
C PRO A 476 28.13 -8.96 -43.40
N VAL A 477 28.39 -8.73 -42.10
CA VAL A 477 27.74 -9.48 -41.01
C VAL A 477 26.23 -9.25 -40.99
N GLY A 478 25.78 -8.03 -41.25
CA GLY A 478 24.36 -7.71 -41.37
C GLY A 478 23.69 -8.42 -42.55
N MET A 479 24.40 -8.61 -43.66
CA MET A 479 23.94 -9.41 -44.80
C MET A 479 23.79 -10.88 -44.42
N ASP A 480 24.79 -11.47 -43.74
CA ASP A 480 24.76 -12.86 -43.30
C ASP A 480 23.65 -13.12 -42.28
N VAL A 481 23.36 -12.14 -41.41
CA VAL A 481 22.20 -12.20 -40.51
C VAL A 481 20.88 -12.12 -41.29
N ALA A 482 20.80 -11.26 -42.29
CA ALA A 482 19.60 -11.12 -43.13
C ALA A 482 19.29 -12.39 -43.93
N THR A 483 20.32 -13.11 -44.39
CA THR A 483 20.17 -14.39 -45.11
C THR A 483 20.00 -15.58 -44.16
N GLY A 484 20.22 -15.41 -42.86
CA GLY A 484 20.14 -16.49 -41.87
C GLY A 484 21.39 -17.34 -41.75
N GLU A 485 22.50 -16.92 -42.38
CA GLU A 485 23.80 -17.63 -42.29
C GLU A 485 24.43 -17.43 -40.90
N ILE A 486 24.15 -16.29 -40.26
CA ILE A 486 24.61 -15.98 -38.90
C ILE A 486 23.40 -15.67 -38.02
N MET A 487 23.43 -16.15 -36.80
CA MET A 487 22.39 -15.88 -35.81
C MET A 487 22.51 -14.43 -35.28
N MET A 488 21.36 -13.78 -35.17
CA MET A 488 21.29 -12.42 -34.59
C MET A 488 21.82 -12.37 -33.17
N PRO A 489 22.55 -11.30 -32.77
CA PRO A 489 22.99 -11.11 -31.41
C PRO A 489 21.84 -11.06 -30.39
N ALA A 490 22.09 -11.46 -29.16
CA ALA A 490 21.08 -11.43 -28.09
C ALA A 490 20.68 -9.98 -27.75
N SER A 491 19.38 -9.70 -27.73
CA SER A 491 18.83 -8.34 -27.55
C SER A 491 18.52 -7.95 -26.10
N HIS A 492 18.75 -8.83 -25.13
CA HIS A 492 18.38 -8.63 -23.73
C HIS A 492 16.89 -8.21 -23.53
N GLY A 493 16.01 -8.57 -24.47
CA GLY A 493 14.57 -8.27 -24.39
C GLY A 493 14.16 -6.83 -24.71
N THR A 494 15.11 -5.96 -25.10
CA THR A 494 14.82 -4.54 -25.42
C THR A 494 14.54 -4.29 -26.90
N VAL A 495 14.92 -5.23 -27.76
CA VAL A 495 14.71 -5.22 -29.21
C VAL A 495 14.08 -6.53 -29.63
N ASP A 496 13.04 -6.45 -30.44
CA ASP A 496 12.42 -7.62 -31.07
C ASP A 496 13.26 -8.06 -32.26
N PRO A 497 13.82 -9.29 -32.24
CA PRO A 497 14.62 -9.81 -33.35
C PRO A 497 13.89 -9.77 -34.72
N ALA A 498 12.57 -10.02 -34.73
CA ALA A 498 11.80 -10.03 -35.96
C ALA A 498 11.71 -8.63 -36.60
N ILE A 499 11.64 -7.57 -35.79
CA ILE A 499 11.65 -6.18 -36.27
C ILE A 499 13.05 -5.80 -36.80
N ALA A 500 14.09 -6.21 -36.09
CA ALA A 500 15.46 -5.93 -36.49
C ALA A 500 15.84 -6.65 -37.80
N ILE A 501 15.45 -7.93 -37.95
CA ILE A 501 15.64 -8.70 -39.20
C ILE A 501 14.87 -8.05 -40.36
N GLU A 502 13.64 -7.60 -40.13
CA GLU A 502 12.87 -6.92 -41.17
C GLU A 502 13.54 -5.63 -41.61
N ALA A 503 14.13 -4.86 -40.71
CA ALA A 503 14.90 -3.67 -41.09
C ALA A 503 16.11 -4.01 -41.99
N LEU A 504 16.81 -5.11 -41.73
CA LEU A 504 17.88 -5.60 -42.60
C LEU A 504 17.33 -6.04 -43.96
N HIS A 505 16.20 -6.77 -44.03
CA HIS A 505 15.56 -7.15 -45.30
C HIS A 505 15.15 -5.94 -46.12
N LEU A 506 14.64 -4.86 -45.47
CA LEU A 506 14.29 -3.61 -46.15
C LEU A 506 15.52 -2.97 -46.81
N LEU A 507 16.66 -2.97 -46.12
CA LEU A 507 17.92 -2.46 -46.65
C LEU A 507 18.41 -3.32 -47.82
N VAL A 508 18.44 -4.63 -47.65
CA VAL A 508 18.90 -5.56 -48.72
C VAL A 508 18.05 -5.44 -49.97
N ALA A 509 16.74 -5.22 -49.83
CA ALA A 509 15.82 -5.05 -50.97
C ALA A 509 15.87 -3.65 -51.60
N ALA A 510 16.52 -2.68 -50.97
CA ALA A 510 16.63 -1.32 -51.49
C ALA A 510 17.68 -1.21 -52.60
N PRO A 511 17.55 -0.25 -53.55
CA PRO A 511 18.54 0.01 -54.59
C PRO A 511 19.92 0.27 -53.98
N GLY A 512 20.93 -0.53 -54.38
CA GLY A 512 22.27 -0.45 -53.83
C GLY A 512 22.36 -0.79 -52.34
N ALA A 513 21.40 -1.53 -51.79
CA ALA A 513 21.27 -1.90 -50.38
C ALA A 513 21.42 -0.68 -49.41
N THR A 514 20.87 0.46 -49.83
CA THR A 514 21.04 1.72 -49.08
C THR A 514 19.71 2.48 -48.98
N LEU A 515 19.40 2.97 -47.79
CA LEU A 515 18.30 3.88 -47.52
C LEU A 515 18.78 5.01 -46.59
N THR A 516 18.09 6.15 -46.61
CA THR A 516 18.28 7.14 -45.54
C THR A 516 17.68 6.60 -44.26
N PHE A 517 18.21 7.04 -43.12
CA PHE A 517 17.72 6.62 -41.81
C PHE A 517 16.20 6.90 -41.67
N ALA A 518 15.76 8.09 -42.11
CA ALA A 518 14.36 8.46 -42.09
C ALA A 518 13.49 7.57 -42.99
N ALA A 519 13.95 7.21 -44.18
CA ALA A 519 13.19 6.34 -45.10
C ALA A 519 13.04 4.93 -44.53
N LEU A 520 14.13 4.37 -43.94
CA LEU A 520 14.08 3.06 -43.31
C LEU A 520 13.19 3.07 -42.06
N GLU A 521 13.26 4.11 -41.24
CA GLU A 521 12.42 4.32 -40.06
C GLU A 521 10.93 4.35 -40.45
N GLN A 522 10.55 5.15 -41.45
CA GLN A 522 9.18 5.27 -41.94
C GLN A 522 8.63 3.94 -42.50
N GLN A 523 9.42 3.22 -43.27
CA GLN A 523 9.01 1.93 -43.80
C GLN A 523 8.77 0.90 -42.67
N LEU A 524 9.64 0.87 -41.67
CA LEU A 524 9.53 -0.03 -40.54
C LEU A 524 8.30 0.30 -39.66
N VAL A 525 8.06 1.60 -39.41
CA VAL A 525 6.85 2.10 -38.72
C VAL A 525 5.60 1.68 -39.43
N ALA A 526 5.54 1.90 -40.76
CA ALA A 526 4.35 1.59 -41.58
C ALA A 526 4.06 0.08 -41.61
N ARG A 527 5.06 -0.77 -41.79
CA ARG A 527 4.89 -2.22 -41.91
C ARG A 527 4.49 -2.89 -40.59
N ARG A 528 5.09 -2.46 -39.50
CA ARG A 528 4.90 -3.07 -38.17
C ARG A 528 3.95 -2.27 -37.28
N ARG A 529 3.44 -1.13 -37.75
CA ARG A 529 2.60 -0.22 -36.94
C ARG A 529 3.24 0.17 -35.61
N LEU A 530 4.53 0.49 -35.65
CA LEU A 530 5.32 0.81 -34.45
C LEU A 530 5.23 2.30 -34.12
N ALA A 531 5.44 2.64 -32.85
CA ALA A 531 5.80 4.00 -32.48
C ALA A 531 7.20 4.35 -33.06
N LEU A 532 7.37 5.58 -33.53
CA LEU A 532 8.63 6.07 -34.13
C LEU A 532 9.87 5.79 -33.27
N ALA A 533 9.75 6.05 -31.95
CA ALA A 533 10.85 5.82 -31.00
C ALA A 533 11.23 4.34 -30.88
N VAL A 534 10.28 3.43 -31.09
CA VAL A 534 10.55 1.99 -31.08
C VAL A 534 11.34 1.59 -32.32
N ALA A 535 10.89 2.00 -33.51
CA ALA A 535 11.61 1.74 -34.75
C ALA A 535 13.05 2.30 -34.67
N ARG A 536 13.20 3.53 -34.19
CA ARG A 536 14.50 4.19 -34.01
C ARG A 536 15.45 3.42 -33.10
N ARG A 537 14.97 2.90 -31.97
CA ARG A 537 15.79 2.06 -31.09
C ARG A 537 16.27 0.77 -31.75
N HIS A 538 15.44 0.13 -32.58
CA HIS A 538 15.84 -1.07 -33.32
C HIS A 538 16.94 -0.77 -34.34
N LEU A 539 16.80 0.34 -35.08
CA LEU A 539 17.82 0.75 -36.07
C LEU A 539 19.15 1.11 -35.42
N LEU A 540 19.12 1.86 -34.31
CA LEU A 540 20.32 2.19 -33.55
C LEU A 540 20.96 0.95 -32.91
N TRP A 541 20.16 -0.04 -32.51
CA TRP A 541 20.66 -1.32 -32.04
C TRP A 541 21.41 -2.08 -33.12
N LEU A 542 20.88 -2.11 -34.37
CA LEU A 542 21.58 -2.71 -35.49
C LEU A 542 22.95 -2.06 -35.71
N ALA A 543 23.03 -0.72 -35.64
CA ALA A 543 24.29 0.01 -35.77
C ALA A 543 25.23 -0.29 -34.60
N LYS A 544 24.72 -0.35 -33.36
CA LYS A 544 25.50 -0.67 -32.17
C LYS A 544 26.20 -2.04 -32.27
N TYR A 545 25.54 -3.00 -32.89
CA TYR A 545 26.07 -4.37 -33.08
C TYR A 545 26.76 -4.54 -34.43
N ALA A 546 27.07 -3.44 -35.11
CA ALA A 546 27.76 -3.43 -36.40
C ALA A 546 27.07 -4.26 -37.50
N LEU A 547 25.74 -4.40 -37.42
CA LEU A 547 24.94 -5.05 -38.46
C LEU A 547 24.60 -4.07 -39.60
N VAL A 548 24.60 -2.79 -39.30
CA VAL A 548 24.52 -1.71 -40.28
C VAL A 548 25.56 -0.63 -40.01
N GLU A 549 25.95 0.08 -41.05
CA GLU A 549 26.79 1.29 -41.00
C GLU A 549 25.91 2.52 -41.17
N LEU A 550 26.23 3.56 -40.38
CA LEU A 550 25.66 4.89 -40.47
C LEU A 550 26.72 5.83 -41.07
N GLY A 551 26.47 6.31 -42.25
CA GLY A 551 27.41 7.19 -42.91
C GLY A 551 26.71 8.16 -43.84
N GLY A 552 27.28 9.37 -43.95
CA GLY A 552 26.94 10.37 -44.95
C GLY A 552 28.05 10.52 -45.96
#